data_50250413703df5996d11e95032be24d6
#
_entry.id   50250413703df5996d11e95032be24d6
#
_cell.length_a   1.000
_cell.length_b   1.000
_cell.length_c   1.000
_cell.angle_alpha   90.00
_cell.angle_beta   90.00
_cell.angle_gamma   90.00
#
_symmetry.space_group_name_H-M   'P 1'
#
loop_
_entity.id
_entity.type
_entity.pdbx_description
1 polymer ?
#
loop_
_entity_poly.entity_id
_entity_poly.type
_entity_poly.pdbx_seq_one_letter_code
_entity_poly.pdbx_strand_id
1 'polypeptide(L)'
;MHKHKKLLLTVISVTAVIACIIGITFAIIWGSFGRHPKNKIGIIMDDAYYFSIFNKGVYKYVPEKSLERVLRASRYSDWIAGEGSIFYIYRKNVFELRGNEKKKIIDLKKNNGKQYALKAVKEEQLIITYNDADDNSGHTLSYNITTGELSVGDAYKSSTERKFINNGHIVARSGDYIYYAEKLGGDTSLYCYDIKDESSWLMNSGIGVNTAVTDGKWFYINTPLQNGGTSCWEIVYDNDGKPYTLKLIDKDIFAD
;
A
#
# COMPACT_ATOMS: atom_id res chain seq x y z
N MET A 1 26.77 29.16 -52.67
CA MET A 1 27.29 28.86 -51.31
C MET A 1 26.36 29.29 -50.16
N HIS A 2 25.65 30.38 -50.22
CA HIS A 2 24.81 30.90 -49.10
C HIS A 2 23.55 30.08 -48.80
N LYS A 3 22.89 29.47 -49.80
CA LYS A 3 21.68 28.64 -49.61
C LYS A 3 21.97 27.34 -48.85
N HIS A 4 23.09 26.68 -49.09
CA HIS A 4 23.44 25.44 -48.39
C HIS A 4 23.78 25.67 -46.89
N LYS A 5 24.41 26.82 -46.54
CA LYS A 5 24.67 27.16 -45.14
C LYS A 5 23.38 27.44 -44.35
N LYS A 6 22.39 28.10 -44.95
CA LYS A 6 21.07 28.31 -44.29
C LYS A 6 20.32 27.01 -44.09
N LEU A 7 20.31 26.10 -45.08
CA LEU A 7 19.66 24.81 -44.98
C LEU A 7 20.30 23.95 -43.86
N LEU A 8 21.64 23.92 -43.80
CA LEU A 8 22.40 23.19 -42.79
C LEU A 8 22.12 23.71 -41.39
N LEU A 9 22.07 25.03 -41.18
CA LEU A 9 21.72 25.65 -39.90
C LEU A 9 20.28 25.33 -39.47
N THR A 10 19.33 25.31 -40.40
CA THR A 10 17.96 24.96 -40.11
C THR A 10 17.82 23.49 -39.71
N VAL A 11 18.50 22.57 -40.37
CA VAL A 11 18.49 21.14 -40.03
C VAL A 11 19.12 20.91 -38.67
N ILE A 12 20.25 21.57 -38.34
CA ILE A 12 20.91 21.45 -37.02
C ILE A 12 20.00 21.97 -35.91
N SER A 13 19.29 23.09 -36.11
CA SER A 13 18.39 23.63 -35.07
C SER A 13 17.16 22.76 -34.88
N VAL A 14 16.59 22.18 -35.91
CA VAL A 14 15.43 21.27 -35.80
C VAL A 14 15.84 19.97 -35.10
N THR A 15 16.99 19.38 -35.43
CA THR A 15 17.49 18.18 -34.72
C THR A 15 17.82 18.46 -33.27
N ALA A 16 18.36 19.62 -32.92
CA ALA A 16 18.60 19.99 -31.52
C ALA A 16 17.30 20.14 -30.73
N VAL A 17 16.26 20.76 -31.29
CA VAL A 17 14.93 20.88 -30.64
C VAL A 17 14.31 19.52 -30.44
N ILE A 18 14.33 18.62 -31.42
CA ILE A 18 13.81 17.26 -31.30
C ILE A 18 14.57 16.47 -30.21
N ALA A 19 15.89 16.56 -30.16
CA ALA A 19 16.70 15.91 -29.13
C ALA A 19 16.40 16.46 -27.74
N CYS A 20 16.16 17.76 -27.58
CA CYS A 20 15.74 18.36 -26.32
C CYS A 20 14.33 17.87 -25.90
N ILE A 21 13.36 17.79 -26.81
CA ILE A 21 12.02 17.28 -26.52
C ILE A 21 12.09 15.81 -26.10
N ILE A 22 12.87 14.98 -26.80
CA ILE A 22 13.08 13.57 -26.45
C ILE A 22 13.77 13.46 -25.08
N GLY A 23 14.79 14.26 -24.80
CA GLY A 23 15.47 14.29 -23.51
C GLY A 23 14.56 14.70 -22.34
N ILE A 24 13.73 15.73 -22.56
CA ILE A 24 12.75 16.18 -21.56
C ILE A 24 11.66 15.13 -21.32
N THR A 25 11.13 14.52 -22.40
CA THR A 25 10.14 13.42 -22.26
C THR A 25 10.73 12.20 -21.57
N PHE A 26 11.98 11.84 -21.89
CA PHE A 26 12.69 10.75 -21.22
C PHE A 26 12.96 11.07 -19.75
N ALA A 27 13.37 12.30 -19.41
CA ALA A 27 13.57 12.74 -18.03
C ALA A 27 12.26 12.78 -17.23
N ILE A 28 11.15 13.17 -17.85
CA ILE A 28 9.82 13.14 -17.23
C ILE A 28 9.36 11.70 -17.00
N ILE A 29 9.52 10.82 -17.99
CA ILE A 29 9.16 9.41 -17.91
C ILE A 29 10.05 8.71 -16.86
N TRP A 30 11.37 8.86 -16.91
CA TRP A 30 12.31 8.27 -15.94
C TRP A 30 12.21 8.88 -14.55
N GLY A 31 12.01 10.17 -14.43
CA GLY A 31 11.72 10.82 -13.15
C GLY A 31 10.39 10.37 -12.54
N SER A 32 9.45 9.93 -13.37
CA SER A 32 8.20 9.30 -12.94
C SER A 32 8.40 7.85 -12.51
N PHE A 33 9.21 7.05 -13.24
CA PHE A 33 9.47 5.64 -12.91
C PHE A 33 10.15 5.41 -11.55
N GLY A 34 10.98 6.34 -11.09
CA GLY A 34 11.64 6.26 -9.77
C GLY A 34 10.79 6.74 -8.59
N ARG A 35 9.58 7.26 -8.84
CA ARG A 35 8.70 7.87 -7.81
C ARG A 35 7.37 7.16 -7.62
N HIS A 36 7.19 5.98 -8.19
CA HIS A 36 5.93 5.29 -8.04
C HIS A 36 5.81 4.76 -6.60
N PRO A 37 4.80 5.21 -5.83
CA PRO A 37 4.51 4.62 -4.54
C PRO A 37 4.25 3.14 -4.79
N LYS A 38 4.93 2.28 -4.02
CA LYS A 38 4.67 0.85 -4.06
C LYS A 38 3.19 0.65 -3.75
N ASN A 39 2.48 -0.12 -4.57
CA ASN A 39 1.14 -0.54 -4.22
C ASN A 39 1.23 -1.28 -2.90
N LYS A 40 0.79 -0.66 -1.83
CA LYS A 40 0.68 -1.31 -0.53
C LYS A 40 -0.64 -2.06 -0.48
N ILE A 41 -0.62 -3.20 0.18
CA ILE A 41 -1.84 -3.86 0.65
C ILE A 41 -2.65 -2.81 1.41
N GLY A 42 -3.94 -2.74 1.17
CA GLY A 42 -4.81 -1.76 1.83
C GLY A 42 -4.81 -1.94 3.35
N ILE A 43 -5.26 -0.93 4.04
CA ILE A 43 -5.30 -0.87 5.51
C ILE A 43 -6.72 -0.50 5.91
N ILE A 44 -7.28 -1.22 6.89
CA ILE A 44 -8.56 -0.85 7.50
C ILE A 44 -8.27 0.03 8.72
N MET A 45 -8.98 1.16 8.79
CA MET A 45 -8.89 2.12 9.89
C MET A 45 -10.23 2.86 9.99
N ASP A 46 -10.81 2.93 11.19
CA ASP A 46 -12.08 3.62 11.46
C ASP A 46 -13.22 3.19 10.51
N ASP A 47 -13.46 1.87 10.40
CA ASP A 47 -14.47 1.24 9.52
C ASP A 47 -14.33 1.57 8.02
N ALA A 48 -13.18 2.06 7.61
CA ALA A 48 -12.88 2.38 6.22
C ALA A 48 -11.64 1.64 5.72
N TYR A 49 -11.69 1.26 4.45
CA TYR A 49 -10.56 0.65 3.76
C TYR A 49 -9.77 1.72 3.00
N TYR A 50 -8.49 1.86 3.31
CA TYR A 50 -7.55 2.77 2.65
C TYR A 50 -6.62 1.97 1.75
N PHE A 51 -6.48 2.40 0.52
CA PHE A 51 -5.63 1.73 -0.47
C PHE A 51 -5.09 2.73 -1.49
N SER A 52 -4.05 2.33 -2.23
CA SER A 52 -3.48 3.16 -3.28
C SER A 52 -3.81 2.63 -4.66
N ILE A 53 -4.26 3.52 -5.56
CA ILE A 53 -4.38 3.25 -6.98
C ILE A 53 -3.15 3.86 -7.67
N PHE A 54 -2.48 3.04 -8.50
CA PHE A 54 -1.31 3.45 -9.26
C PHE A 54 -1.58 4.76 -10.03
N ASN A 55 -0.70 5.74 -9.90
CA ASN A 55 -0.78 7.08 -10.50
C ASN A 55 -2.01 7.93 -10.14
N LYS A 56 -2.98 7.42 -9.39
CA LYS A 56 -4.17 8.20 -8.99
C LYS A 56 -4.05 8.75 -7.57
N GLY A 57 -3.62 7.92 -6.60
CA GLY A 57 -3.45 8.35 -5.21
C GLY A 57 -3.89 7.34 -4.18
N VAL A 58 -4.09 7.80 -2.94
CA VAL A 58 -4.68 7.03 -1.85
C VAL A 58 -6.18 7.34 -1.79
N TYR A 59 -6.95 6.30 -1.66
CA TYR A 59 -8.41 6.34 -1.60
C TYR A 59 -8.90 5.75 -0.29
N LYS A 60 -10.03 6.25 0.16
CA LYS A 60 -10.83 5.75 1.26
C LYS A 60 -12.10 5.15 0.68
N TYR A 61 -12.40 3.93 1.03
CA TYR A 61 -13.64 3.25 0.71
C TYR A 61 -14.36 2.88 2.00
N VAL A 62 -15.64 3.18 2.07
CA VAL A 62 -16.55 2.72 3.12
C VAL A 62 -17.64 1.93 2.42
N PRO A 63 -17.95 0.67 2.86
CA PRO A 63 -19.00 -0.12 2.25
C PRO A 63 -20.31 0.65 2.12
N GLU A 64 -20.99 0.49 0.98
CA GLU A 64 -22.25 1.16 0.64
C GLU A 64 -22.16 2.70 0.51
N LYS A 65 -20.95 3.26 0.51
CA LYS A 65 -20.70 4.70 0.30
C LYS A 65 -19.77 4.93 -0.89
N SER A 66 -19.66 6.19 -1.30
CA SER A 66 -18.80 6.58 -2.40
C SER A 66 -17.31 6.44 -2.07
N LEU A 67 -16.53 6.14 -3.11
CA LEU A 67 -15.08 6.15 -3.06
C LEU A 67 -14.56 7.59 -2.98
N GLU A 68 -13.70 7.87 -2.01
CA GLU A 68 -13.10 9.20 -1.79
C GLU A 68 -11.58 9.17 -2.00
N ARG A 69 -11.05 10.10 -2.79
CA ARG A 69 -9.61 10.29 -2.90
C ARG A 69 -9.07 11.20 -1.81
N VAL A 70 -8.33 10.65 -0.85
CA VAL A 70 -7.76 11.37 0.29
C VAL A 70 -6.36 11.94 0.03
N LEU A 71 -5.58 11.33 -0.88
CA LEU A 71 -4.22 11.81 -1.20
C LEU A 71 -3.91 11.60 -2.69
N ARG A 72 -3.38 12.63 -3.37
CA ARG A 72 -2.98 12.55 -4.78
C ARG A 72 -1.61 11.88 -4.92
N ALA A 73 -1.42 11.05 -5.96
CA ALA A 73 -0.18 10.30 -6.21
C ALA A 73 1.07 11.20 -6.29
N SER A 74 0.97 12.40 -6.85
CA SER A 74 2.09 13.34 -6.97
C SER A 74 2.57 13.93 -5.62
N ARG A 75 1.87 13.65 -4.51
CA ARG A 75 2.13 14.25 -3.21
C ARG A 75 2.72 13.31 -2.19
N TYR A 76 3.11 12.10 -2.57
CA TYR A 76 3.76 11.16 -1.66
C TYR A 76 4.68 10.19 -2.40
N SER A 77 5.69 9.67 -1.70
CA SER A 77 6.54 8.56 -2.15
C SER A 77 6.23 7.26 -1.41
N ASP A 78 5.66 7.37 -0.22
CA ASP A 78 5.18 6.27 0.59
C ASP A 78 4.09 6.75 1.56
N TRP A 79 3.22 5.83 2.01
CA TRP A 79 2.14 6.14 2.93
C TRP A 79 1.77 4.94 3.80
N ILE A 80 1.14 5.20 4.94
CA ILE A 80 0.54 4.21 5.83
C ILE A 80 -0.62 4.85 6.58
N ALA A 81 -1.61 4.06 7.01
CA ALA A 81 -2.69 4.52 7.86
C ALA A 81 -2.64 3.82 9.22
N GLY A 82 -3.10 4.49 10.26
CA GLY A 82 -3.21 3.99 11.63
C GLY A 82 -3.48 5.12 12.62
N GLU A 83 -4.02 4.80 13.79
CA GLU A 83 -4.34 5.76 14.86
C GLU A 83 -5.18 6.96 14.37
N GLY A 84 -6.20 6.69 13.53
CA GLY A 84 -7.07 7.73 12.98
C GLY A 84 -6.41 8.69 12.00
N SER A 85 -5.19 8.41 11.54
CA SER A 85 -4.40 9.30 10.68
C SER A 85 -3.80 8.56 9.48
N ILE A 86 -3.52 9.31 8.41
CA ILE A 86 -2.71 8.87 7.29
C ILE A 86 -1.35 9.55 7.39
N PHE A 87 -0.29 8.75 7.44
CA PHE A 87 1.08 9.24 7.40
C PHE A 87 1.65 9.04 6.00
N TYR A 88 2.37 10.04 5.49
CA TYR A 88 2.98 9.95 4.16
C TYR A 88 4.29 10.72 4.05
N ILE A 89 5.16 10.23 3.19
CA ILE A 89 6.44 10.88 2.90
C ILE A 89 6.30 11.74 1.65
N TYR A 90 6.66 13.01 1.75
CA TYR A 90 6.75 13.91 0.62
C TYR A 90 8.00 14.81 0.74
N ARG A 91 8.85 14.80 -0.30
CA ARG A 91 10.09 15.60 -0.38
C ARG A 91 10.98 15.50 0.88
N LYS A 92 11.23 14.27 1.36
CA LYS A 92 11.98 13.99 2.60
C LYS A 92 11.37 14.63 3.87
N ASN A 93 10.07 14.76 3.94
CA ASN A 93 9.35 15.10 5.15
C ASN A 93 8.23 14.08 5.36
N VAL A 94 7.95 13.77 6.61
CA VAL A 94 6.77 12.99 6.98
C VAL A 94 5.67 13.95 7.37
N PHE A 95 4.49 13.71 6.83
CA PHE A 95 3.28 14.43 7.14
C PHE A 95 2.25 13.49 7.75
N GLU A 96 1.51 14.00 8.70
CA GLU A 96 0.27 13.43 9.19
C GLU A 96 -0.91 14.14 8.52
N LEU A 97 -1.90 13.37 8.09
CA LEU A 97 -3.20 13.85 7.63
C LEU A 97 -4.27 13.22 8.54
N ARG A 98 -4.93 14.03 9.37
CA ARG A 98 -6.02 13.63 10.24
C ARG A 98 -7.28 14.39 9.82
N GLY A 99 -8.27 13.68 9.27
CA GLY A 99 -9.37 14.32 8.58
C GLY A 99 -8.86 15.23 7.45
N ASN A 100 -9.12 16.53 7.52
CA ASN A 100 -8.66 17.54 6.55
C ASN A 100 -7.39 18.28 7.01
N GLU A 101 -6.94 18.05 8.24
CA GLU A 101 -5.76 18.72 8.78
C GLU A 101 -4.47 18.03 8.36
N LYS A 102 -3.55 18.82 7.84
CA LYS A 102 -2.24 18.37 7.42
C LYS A 102 -1.16 18.98 8.29
N LYS A 103 -0.35 18.14 8.94
CA LYS A 103 0.76 18.55 9.80
C LYS A 103 2.07 17.92 9.34
N LYS A 104 3.15 18.70 9.22
CA LYS A 104 4.50 18.15 9.09
C LYS A 104 4.97 17.70 10.48
N ILE A 105 5.33 16.42 10.60
CA ILE A 105 5.75 15.83 11.89
C ILE A 105 7.24 15.52 11.96
N ILE A 106 7.89 15.13 10.84
CA ILE A 106 9.32 14.80 10.83
C ILE A 106 9.99 15.46 9.62
N ASP A 107 11.21 15.98 9.84
CA ASP A 107 12.11 16.43 8.77
C ASP A 107 13.21 15.38 8.57
N LEU A 108 13.03 14.52 7.57
CA LEU A 108 13.99 13.45 7.26
C LEU A 108 15.30 13.96 6.65
N LYS A 109 15.37 15.24 6.27
CA LYS A 109 16.61 15.84 5.76
C LYS A 109 17.70 15.97 6.83
N LYS A 110 17.28 15.99 8.11
CA LYS A 110 18.18 16.06 9.25
C LYS A 110 18.92 14.74 9.53
N ASN A 111 18.43 13.64 8.95
CA ASN A 111 19.05 12.33 9.06
C ASN A 111 19.82 12.04 7.77
N ASN A 112 21.00 11.45 7.91
CA ASN A 112 21.83 11.03 6.76
C ASN A 112 21.27 9.75 6.11
N GLY A 113 20.00 9.78 5.71
CA GLY A 113 19.29 8.60 5.23
C GLY A 113 18.81 8.71 3.77
N LYS A 114 18.69 7.54 3.15
CA LYS A 114 18.08 7.33 1.83
C LYS A 114 17.05 6.20 1.89
N GLN A 115 16.20 6.11 0.87
CA GLN A 115 15.21 5.03 0.72
C GLN A 115 14.26 4.88 1.94
N TYR A 116 13.79 5.99 2.47
CA TYR A 116 12.83 5.98 3.57
C TYR A 116 11.54 5.24 3.20
N ALA A 117 11.04 4.40 4.12
CA ALA A 117 9.78 3.69 3.98
C ALA A 117 9.02 3.65 5.29
N LEU A 118 7.71 3.91 5.23
CA LEU A 118 6.79 3.76 6.35
C LEU A 118 6.44 2.28 6.52
N LYS A 119 6.65 1.69 7.71
CA LYS A 119 6.51 0.25 7.95
C LYS A 119 5.29 -0.11 8.76
N ALA A 120 5.05 0.59 9.84
CA ALA A 120 3.97 0.31 10.77
C ALA A 120 3.52 1.57 11.51
N VAL A 121 2.26 1.57 11.93
CA VAL A 121 1.74 2.39 13.02
C VAL A 121 1.25 1.41 14.08
N LYS A 122 1.84 1.43 15.26
CA LYS A 122 1.54 0.48 16.32
C LYS A 122 1.83 1.11 17.67
N GLU A 123 0.88 1.02 18.63
CA GLU A 123 1.05 1.51 19.99
C GLU A 123 1.55 2.96 20.02
N GLU A 124 0.87 3.84 19.27
CA GLU A 124 1.22 5.25 19.10
C GLU A 124 2.61 5.51 18.46
N GLN A 125 3.27 4.49 17.94
CA GLN A 125 4.56 4.60 17.27
C GLN A 125 4.43 4.51 15.76
N LEU A 126 4.92 5.52 15.05
CA LEU A 126 5.13 5.46 13.60
C LEU A 126 6.55 4.95 13.33
N ILE A 127 6.64 3.78 12.72
CA ILE A 127 7.91 3.13 12.39
C ILE A 127 8.31 3.42 10.96
N ILE A 128 9.50 3.99 10.78
CA ILE A 128 10.08 4.36 9.50
C ILE A 128 11.42 3.65 9.36
N THR A 129 11.65 2.97 8.25
CA THR A 129 12.97 2.40 7.94
C THR A 129 13.68 3.26 6.91
N TYR A 130 15.01 3.29 7.00
CA TYR A 130 15.87 3.93 6.01
C TYR A 130 17.23 3.22 5.94
N ASN A 131 17.96 3.45 4.86
CA ASN A 131 19.36 3.06 4.77
C ASN A 131 20.23 4.30 5.00
N ASP A 132 21.32 4.15 5.74
CA ASP A 132 22.33 5.22 5.86
C ASP A 132 22.91 5.53 4.46
N ALA A 133 23.24 6.80 4.22
CA ALA A 133 23.74 7.23 2.92
C ALA A 133 25.20 6.83 2.70
N ASP A 134 25.99 6.70 3.74
CA ASP A 134 27.43 6.46 3.69
C ASP A 134 27.75 4.96 3.58
N ASP A 135 27.21 4.12 4.48
CA ASP A 135 27.54 2.70 4.57
C ASP A 135 26.42 1.75 4.10
N ASN A 136 25.25 2.31 3.75
CA ASN A 136 24.05 1.57 3.34
C ASN A 136 23.47 0.64 4.42
N SER A 137 23.85 0.83 5.69
CA SER A 137 23.26 0.09 6.81
C SER A 137 21.78 0.43 6.99
N GLY A 138 20.99 -0.56 7.41
CA GLY A 138 19.56 -0.37 7.66
C GLY A 138 19.31 0.16 9.06
N HIS A 139 18.48 1.17 9.18
CA HIS A 139 18.09 1.79 10.44
C HIS A 139 16.58 1.96 10.56
N THR A 140 16.13 2.20 11.79
CA THR A 140 14.74 2.49 12.12
C THR A 140 14.63 3.83 12.82
N LEU A 141 13.68 4.65 12.40
CA LEU A 141 13.18 5.78 13.18
C LEU A 141 11.85 5.38 13.79
N SER A 142 11.69 5.60 15.09
CA SER A 142 10.43 5.47 15.80
C SER A 142 9.98 6.84 16.27
N TYR A 143 8.81 7.26 15.80
CA TYR A 143 8.21 8.55 16.16
C TYR A 143 6.97 8.31 17.01
N ASN A 144 6.96 8.80 18.24
CA ASN A 144 5.76 8.76 19.07
C ASN A 144 4.78 9.83 18.60
N ILE A 145 3.61 9.39 18.17
CA ILE A 145 2.57 10.26 17.56
C ILE A 145 2.00 11.24 18.58
N THR A 146 1.91 10.82 19.84
CA THR A 146 1.33 11.61 20.94
C THR A 146 2.33 12.62 21.51
N THR A 147 3.55 12.18 21.82
CA THR A 147 4.56 13.05 22.46
C THR A 147 5.39 13.83 21.44
N GLY A 148 5.47 13.37 20.20
CA GLY A 148 6.33 13.96 19.16
C GLY A 148 7.81 13.58 19.28
N GLU A 149 8.16 12.65 20.18
CA GLU A 149 9.54 12.20 20.35
C GLU A 149 9.99 11.31 19.20
N LEU A 150 11.22 11.50 18.76
CA LEU A 150 11.86 10.74 17.71
C LEU A 150 13.07 9.99 18.26
N SER A 151 13.11 8.69 18.10
CA SER A 151 14.24 7.83 18.45
C SER A 151 14.80 7.10 17.22
N VAL A 152 16.09 6.80 17.27
CA VAL A 152 16.80 6.02 16.25
C VAL A 152 17.13 4.66 16.83
N GLY A 153 16.83 3.59 16.11
CA GLY A 153 17.13 2.22 16.50
C GLY A 153 17.78 1.43 15.37
N ASP A 154 18.14 0.21 15.70
CA ASP A 154 18.68 -0.76 14.76
C ASP A 154 17.69 -1.12 13.66
N ALA A 155 18.15 -1.89 12.67
CA ALA A 155 17.33 -2.33 11.55
C ALA A 155 16.04 -3.03 12.02
N TYR A 156 14.92 -2.63 11.44
CA TYR A 156 13.61 -3.23 11.69
C TYR A 156 13.64 -4.71 11.33
N LYS A 157 13.52 -5.56 12.35
CA LYS A 157 13.32 -6.99 12.15
C LYS A 157 11.82 -7.23 12.02
N SER A 158 11.37 -7.48 10.80
CA SER A 158 10.02 -8.03 10.61
C SER A 158 9.94 -9.36 11.35
N SER A 159 8.91 -9.54 12.19
CA SER A 159 8.62 -10.85 12.74
C SER A 159 8.42 -11.81 11.58
N THR A 160 9.13 -12.94 11.60
CA THR A 160 8.92 -14.04 10.64
C THR A 160 7.61 -14.72 11.01
N GLU A 161 6.49 -14.12 10.61
CA GLU A 161 5.20 -14.75 10.79
C GLU A 161 5.07 -16.00 9.90
N ARG A 162 4.44 -17.03 10.44
CA ARG A 162 4.08 -18.23 9.69
C ARG A 162 3.27 -17.79 8.46
N LYS A 163 3.78 -18.10 7.25
CA LYS A 163 3.14 -17.71 5.99
C LYS A 163 2.18 -18.75 5.44
N PHE A 164 2.19 -19.95 6.01
CA PHE A 164 1.41 -21.09 5.54
C PHE A 164 0.73 -21.82 6.70
N ILE A 165 -0.50 -22.25 6.48
CA ILE A 165 -1.25 -23.20 7.29
C ILE A 165 -1.69 -24.31 6.35
N ASN A 166 -1.51 -25.57 6.78
CA ASN A 166 -1.71 -26.74 5.91
C ASN A 166 -0.93 -26.56 4.59
N ASN A 167 -1.62 -26.62 3.45
CA ASN A 167 -1.03 -26.37 2.12
C ASN A 167 -1.36 -24.96 1.60
N GLY A 168 -2.04 -24.13 2.41
CA GLY A 168 -2.52 -22.83 2.03
C GLY A 168 -1.63 -21.67 2.51
N HIS A 169 -1.57 -20.59 1.74
CA HIS A 169 -0.90 -19.38 2.15
C HIS A 169 -1.85 -18.48 2.97
N ILE A 170 -1.35 -17.93 4.06
CA ILE A 170 -2.12 -17.02 4.90
C ILE A 170 -2.35 -15.71 4.15
N VAL A 171 -3.62 -15.30 4.05
CA VAL A 171 -4.04 -14.07 3.35
C VAL A 171 -4.47 -12.96 4.30
N ALA A 172 -5.04 -13.31 5.48
CA ALA A 172 -5.47 -12.33 6.48
C ALA A 172 -5.52 -12.96 7.89
N ARG A 173 -5.65 -12.10 8.91
CA ARG A 173 -5.86 -12.50 10.32
C ARG A 173 -6.80 -11.52 11.00
N SER A 174 -7.64 -12.01 11.90
CA SER A 174 -8.47 -11.19 12.78
C SER A 174 -8.74 -11.94 14.08
N GLY A 175 -8.28 -11.41 15.21
CA GLY A 175 -8.41 -12.08 16.51
C GLY A 175 -7.80 -13.48 16.51
N ASP A 176 -8.58 -14.47 16.90
CA ASP A 176 -8.19 -15.88 16.97
C ASP A 176 -8.30 -16.62 15.62
N TYR A 177 -8.70 -15.91 14.56
CA TYR A 177 -8.94 -16.51 13.25
C TYR A 177 -7.84 -16.15 12.24
N ILE A 178 -7.39 -17.17 11.51
CA ILE A 178 -6.45 -17.04 10.40
C ILE A 178 -7.17 -17.46 9.11
N TYR A 179 -7.16 -16.57 8.13
CA TYR A 179 -7.72 -16.85 6.80
C TYR A 179 -6.58 -17.25 5.86
N TYR A 180 -6.75 -18.38 5.18
CA TYR A 180 -5.75 -18.88 4.25
C TYR A 180 -6.39 -19.39 2.96
N ALA A 181 -5.64 -19.32 1.88
CA ALA A 181 -6.10 -19.70 0.55
C ALA A 181 -5.33 -20.93 0.06
N GLU A 182 -6.05 -21.94 -0.40
CA GLU A 182 -5.51 -23.14 -1.05
C GLU A 182 -5.87 -23.16 -2.53
N LYS A 183 -4.90 -23.56 -3.37
CA LYS A 183 -5.12 -23.84 -4.78
C LYS A 183 -5.41 -25.32 -4.96
N LEU A 184 -6.61 -25.64 -5.38
CA LEU A 184 -7.04 -26.98 -5.72
C LEU A 184 -7.42 -27.02 -7.21
N GLY A 185 -6.58 -27.62 -8.06
CA GLY A 185 -6.90 -27.91 -9.45
C GLY A 185 -7.16 -26.70 -10.37
N GLY A 186 -6.70 -25.51 -10.01
CA GLY A 186 -6.92 -24.26 -10.78
C GLY A 186 -7.83 -23.26 -10.08
N ASP A 187 -8.72 -23.72 -9.21
CA ASP A 187 -9.56 -22.89 -8.37
C ASP A 187 -8.89 -22.59 -7.02
N THR A 188 -9.16 -21.42 -6.48
CA THR A 188 -8.68 -21.04 -5.16
C THR A 188 -9.86 -21.12 -4.18
N SER A 189 -9.65 -21.79 -3.06
CA SER A 189 -10.62 -21.88 -1.96
C SER A 189 -10.09 -21.12 -0.75
N LEU A 190 -10.97 -20.39 -0.09
CA LEU A 190 -10.68 -19.64 1.14
C LEU A 190 -11.16 -20.44 2.34
N TYR A 191 -10.27 -20.66 3.27
CA TYR A 191 -10.51 -21.34 4.54
C TYR A 191 -10.31 -20.39 5.72
N CYS A 192 -11.00 -20.68 6.82
CA CYS A 192 -10.74 -20.11 8.12
C CYS A 192 -10.12 -21.18 9.04
N TYR A 193 -9.14 -20.79 9.84
CA TYR A 193 -8.51 -21.61 10.87
C TYR A 193 -8.71 -20.92 12.22
N ASP A 194 -9.31 -21.62 13.18
CA ASP A 194 -9.44 -21.20 14.56
C ASP A 194 -8.19 -21.63 15.35
N ILE A 195 -7.47 -20.66 15.91
CA ILE A 195 -6.25 -20.89 16.66
C ILE A 195 -6.53 -21.63 17.99
N LYS A 196 -7.70 -21.39 18.60
CA LYS A 196 -8.07 -21.99 19.89
C LYS A 196 -8.48 -23.45 19.76
N ASP A 197 -9.32 -23.72 18.76
CA ASP A 197 -9.88 -25.05 18.54
C ASP A 197 -8.98 -25.91 17.62
N GLU A 198 -7.90 -25.33 17.08
CA GLU A 198 -6.99 -25.95 16.10
C GLU A 198 -7.73 -26.59 14.91
N SER A 199 -8.86 -26.02 14.53
CA SER A 199 -9.75 -26.54 13.49
C SER A 199 -9.82 -25.60 12.29
N SER A 200 -10.12 -26.15 11.11
CA SER A 200 -10.31 -25.36 9.89
C SER A 200 -11.53 -25.79 9.11
N TRP A 201 -12.14 -24.84 8.42
CA TRP A 201 -13.30 -25.07 7.56
C TRP A 201 -13.24 -24.19 6.31
N LEU A 202 -13.93 -24.65 5.28
CA LEU A 202 -14.09 -23.91 4.02
C LEU A 202 -15.08 -22.76 4.23
N MET A 203 -14.66 -21.55 3.89
CA MET A 203 -15.55 -20.39 3.86
C MET A 203 -16.18 -20.17 2.49
N ASN A 204 -15.34 -20.17 1.44
CA ASN A 204 -15.79 -19.96 0.07
C ASN A 204 -14.90 -20.71 -0.93
N SER A 205 -15.51 -21.18 -2.02
CA SER A 205 -14.80 -21.80 -3.15
C SER A 205 -14.86 -20.89 -4.39
N GLY A 206 -13.89 -21.04 -5.29
CA GLY A 206 -13.84 -20.30 -6.57
C GLY A 206 -13.52 -18.82 -6.45
N ILE A 207 -13.03 -18.37 -5.29
CA ILE A 207 -12.62 -16.98 -5.09
C ILE A 207 -11.12 -16.88 -5.35
N GLY A 208 -10.72 -16.11 -6.36
CA GLY A 208 -9.30 -15.79 -6.59
C GLY A 208 -8.77 -14.88 -5.48
N VAL A 209 -8.07 -15.44 -4.48
CA VAL A 209 -7.47 -14.67 -3.40
C VAL A 209 -5.97 -14.65 -3.57
N ASN A 210 -5.40 -13.45 -3.77
CA ASN A 210 -3.95 -13.23 -3.74
C ASN A 210 -3.50 -12.67 -2.39
N THR A 211 -4.17 -11.62 -1.94
CA THR A 211 -3.97 -11.01 -0.63
C THR A 211 -5.32 -10.51 -0.12
N ALA A 212 -5.49 -10.44 1.19
CA ALA A 212 -6.68 -9.90 1.80
C ALA A 212 -6.36 -9.07 3.04
N VAL A 213 -7.31 -8.23 3.44
CA VAL A 213 -7.27 -7.46 4.69
C VAL A 213 -8.64 -7.55 5.34
N THR A 214 -8.69 -7.73 6.66
CA THR A 214 -9.95 -7.79 7.42
C THR A 214 -9.81 -7.11 8.77
N ASP A 215 -10.92 -6.59 9.27
CA ASP A 215 -11.12 -6.08 10.65
C ASP A 215 -11.99 -7.02 11.49
N GLY A 216 -12.38 -8.18 10.94
CA GLY A 216 -13.31 -9.11 11.56
C GLY A 216 -14.76 -8.90 11.13
N LYS A 217 -15.11 -7.80 10.49
CA LYS A 217 -16.42 -7.55 9.90
C LYS A 217 -16.37 -7.54 8.38
N TRP A 218 -15.44 -6.78 7.84
CA TRP A 218 -15.23 -6.63 6.40
C TRP A 218 -14.01 -7.41 5.94
N PHE A 219 -14.09 -7.96 4.75
CA PHE A 219 -13.03 -8.72 4.13
C PHE A 219 -12.77 -8.18 2.72
N TYR A 220 -11.62 -7.54 2.52
CA TYR A 220 -11.22 -6.95 1.24
C TYR A 220 -10.23 -7.86 0.55
N ILE A 221 -10.63 -8.40 -0.60
CA ILE A 221 -9.85 -9.37 -1.37
C ILE A 221 -9.27 -8.70 -2.61
N ASN A 222 -7.95 -8.72 -2.73
CA ASN A 222 -7.26 -8.39 -3.97
C ASN A 222 -7.18 -9.65 -4.85
N THR A 223 -7.84 -9.62 -5.99
CA THR A 223 -7.79 -10.70 -6.96
C THR A 223 -6.63 -10.51 -7.94
N PRO A 224 -6.00 -11.61 -8.43
CA PRO A 224 -4.91 -11.54 -9.40
C PRO A 224 -5.38 -11.26 -10.83
N LEU A 225 -6.58 -10.75 -11.03
CA LEU A 225 -7.11 -10.43 -12.36
C LEU A 225 -6.18 -9.44 -13.07
N GLN A 226 -6.09 -9.54 -14.40
CA GLN A 226 -5.24 -8.70 -15.28
C GLN A 226 -5.43 -7.19 -15.05
N ASN A 227 -6.53 -6.77 -14.44
CA ASN A 227 -6.86 -5.39 -14.11
C ASN A 227 -6.80 -5.07 -12.60
N GLY A 228 -6.42 -6.03 -11.73
CA GLY A 228 -6.15 -5.79 -10.31
C GLY A 228 -7.36 -5.25 -9.54
N GLY A 229 -8.51 -5.91 -9.61
CA GLY A 229 -9.70 -5.53 -8.85
C GLY A 229 -9.60 -5.86 -7.36
N THR A 230 -10.27 -5.09 -6.53
CA THR A 230 -10.49 -5.40 -5.11
C THR A 230 -11.97 -5.54 -4.86
N SER A 231 -12.38 -6.66 -4.28
CA SER A 231 -13.76 -6.90 -3.87
C SER A 231 -13.93 -6.71 -2.37
N CYS A 232 -15.11 -6.25 -1.97
CA CYS A 232 -15.53 -6.09 -0.58
C CYS A 232 -16.55 -7.18 -0.22
N TRP A 233 -16.31 -7.84 0.88
CA TRP A 233 -17.15 -8.91 1.42
C TRP A 233 -17.46 -8.66 2.88
N GLU A 234 -18.64 -9.06 3.32
CA GLU A 234 -19.02 -9.10 4.73
C GLU A 234 -18.75 -10.51 5.29
N ILE A 235 -18.09 -10.59 6.46
CA ILE A 235 -17.95 -11.86 7.17
C ILE A 235 -19.27 -12.18 7.84
N VAL A 236 -19.87 -13.30 7.48
CA VAL A 236 -21.09 -13.82 8.12
C VAL A 236 -20.68 -14.79 9.22
N TYR A 237 -21.17 -14.56 10.41
CA TYR A 237 -20.92 -15.39 11.58
C TYR A 237 -22.07 -16.36 11.81
N ASP A 238 -21.75 -17.54 12.32
CA ASP A 238 -22.76 -18.50 12.80
C ASP A 238 -23.34 -18.10 14.17
N ASN A 239 -24.21 -18.95 14.71
CA ASN A 239 -24.87 -18.71 16.01
C ASN A 239 -23.90 -18.74 17.20
N ASP A 240 -22.73 -19.36 17.05
CA ASP A 240 -21.66 -19.46 18.06
C ASP A 240 -20.63 -18.33 17.91
N GLY A 241 -20.83 -17.41 16.96
CA GLY A 241 -19.93 -16.29 16.69
C GLY A 241 -18.67 -16.68 15.95
N LYS A 242 -18.65 -17.82 15.26
CA LYS A 242 -17.52 -18.22 14.40
C LYS A 242 -17.71 -17.71 12.96
N PRO A 243 -16.67 -17.23 12.27
CA PRO A 243 -16.76 -16.85 10.86
C PRO A 243 -17.20 -18.06 10.02
N TYR A 244 -18.35 -17.97 9.38
CA TYR A 244 -18.95 -19.11 8.65
C TYR A 244 -18.73 -19.02 7.14
N THR A 245 -19.00 -17.85 6.54
CA THR A 245 -18.87 -17.61 5.11
C THR A 245 -18.66 -16.13 4.81
N LEU A 246 -18.41 -15.80 3.53
CA LEU A 246 -18.35 -14.42 3.05
C LEU A 246 -19.55 -14.11 2.15
N LYS A 247 -20.17 -12.96 2.39
CA LYS A 247 -21.22 -12.39 1.53
C LYS A 247 -20.64 -11.26 0.71
N LEU A 248 -20.72 -11.36 -0.62
CA LEU A 248 -20.23 -10.31 -1.53
C LEU A 248 -21.07 -9.03 -1.36
N ILE A 249 -20.41 -7.92 -1.10
CA ILE A 249 -21.01 -6.57 -1.01
C ILE A 249 -20.70 -5.80 -2.29
N ASP A 250 -19.44 -5.80 -2.71
CA ASP A 250 -18.99 -5.09 -3.91
C ASP A 250 -17.97 -5.95 -4.66
N LYS A 251 -18.24 -6.21 -5.93
CA LYS A 251 -17.40 -7.08 -6.78
C LYS A 251 -16.09 -6.41 -7.17
N ASP A 252 -16.11 -5.09 -7.35
CA ASP A 252 -14.93 -4.30 -7.67
C ASP A 252 -15.12 -2.85 -7.19
N ILE A 253 -14.50 -2.52 -6.07
CA ILE A 253 -14.60 -1.19 -5.45
C ILE A 253 -13.96 -0.07 -6.31
N PHE A 254 -13.37 -0.42 -7.45
CA PHE A 254 -12.77 0.52 -8.41
C PHE A 254 -13.59 0.69 -9.69
N ALA A 255 -14.59 -0.17 -9.91
CA ALA A 255 -15.46 -0.04 -11.05
C ALA A 255 -16.43 1.13 -10.84
N ASP A 256 -16.26 2.19 -11.63
CA ASP A 256 -17.22 3.28 -11.80
C ASP A 256 -18.42 2.82 -12.63
#